data_85fd50b6be86afda00f95171b1d1cf98
#
_entry.id   85fd50b6be86afda00f95171b1d1cf98
#
_cell.length_a   1.000
_cell.length_b   1.000
_cell.length_c   1.000
_cell.angle_alpha   90.00
_cell.angle_beta   90.00
_cell.angle_gamma   90.00
#
_symmetry.space_group_name_H-M   'P 1'
#
loop_
_entity.id
_entity.type
_entity.pdbx_description
1 polymer ?
#
loop_
_entity_poly.entity_id
_entity_poly.type
_entity_poly.pdbx_seq_one_letter_code
_entity_poly.pdbx_strand_id
1 'polypeptide(L)'
;MKIISIQGNILDITDVEAIVNPCNMLGLMESGISKEFKDKYPDMYEDYHTFCLNQGFDEFGIHVYDLNNSDNPNFIINIPTKRHWASDDSLDIVKHALESMVDVCYSKNIRSIAIPDLCRDTIGIYKHNLKALLISDFIEECEGLLDKVVFVGL
;
A
#
# COMPACT_ATOMS: atom_id res chain seq x y z
N MET A 1 3.53 18.74 6.12
CA MET A 1 3.79 17.48 5.41
C MET A 1 4.28 17.77 4.00
N LYS A 2 5.32 17.09 3.58
CA LYS A 2 5.88 17.23 2.24
C LYS A 2 5.27 16.18 1.32
N ILE A 3 4.71 16.60 0.19
CA ILE A 3 4.13 15.72 -0.82
C ILE A 3 4.98 15.82 -2.08
N ILE A 4 5.48 14.68 -2.56
CA ILE A 4 6.36 14.59 -3.71
C ILE A 4 5.77 13.60 -4.71
N SER A 5 5.81 13.94 -5.99
CA SER A 5 5.45 13.01 -7.07
C SER A 5 6.67 12.75 -7.93
N ILE A 6 7.00 11.49 -8.15
CA ILE A 6 8.13 11.07 -8.97
C ILE A 6 7.72 9.97 -9.94
N GLN A 7 8.52 9.80 -10.98
CA GLN A 7 8.41 8.66 -11.91
C GLN A 7 9.49 7.65 -11.56
N GLY A 8 9.16 6.38 -11.62
CA GLY A 8 10.13 5.31 -11.36
C GLY A 8 9.53 4.06 -10.75
N ASN A 9 10.38 3.25 -10.13
CA ASN A 9 10.01 2.01 -9.46
C ASN A 9 10.01 2.23 -7.95
N ILE A 10 8.90 1.90 -7.30
CA ILE A 10 8.78 2.06 -5.84
C ILE A 10 9.83 1.25 -5.08
N LEU A 11 10.29 0.14 -5.63
CA LEU A 11 11.34 -0.68 -5.00
C LEU A 11 12.71 -0.02 -4.97
N ASP A 12 12.90 1.05 -5.74
CA ASP A 12 14.14 1.84 -5.73
C ASP A 12 14.10 3.00 -4.72
N ILE A 13 12.98 3.22 -4.05
CA ILE A 13 12.82 4.31 -3.08
C ILE A 13 13.45 3.90 -1.75
N THR A 14 14.42 4.69 -1.28
CA THR A 14 15.19 4.38 -0.07
C THR A 14 15.17 5.51 0.96
N ASP A 15 14.42 6.57 0.72
CA ASP A 15 14.35 7.75 1.59
C ASP A 15 13.02 7.87 2.34
N VAL A 16 12.29 6.76 2.49
CA VAL A 16 11.06 6.66 3.27
C VAL A 16 11.11 5.45 4.19
N GLU A 17 10.36 5.50 5.27
CA GLU A 17 10.30 4.41 6.24
C GLU A 17 9.45 3.23 5.77
N ALA A 18 8.39 3.49 5.01
CA ALA A 18 7.50 2.44 4.51
C ALA A 18 7.24 2.58 3.01
N ILE A 19 7.20 1.45 2.32
CA ILE A 19 6.79 1.38 0.92
C ILE A 19 5.50 0.56 0.83
N VAL A 20 4.58 1.02 -0.02
CA VAL A 20 3.24 0.45 -0.14
C VAL A 20 3.18 -0.45 -1.37
N ASN A 21 2.64 -1.66 -1.19
CA ASN A 21 2.46 -2.64 -2.25
C ASN A 21 0.96 -2.94 -2.43
N PRO A 22 0.37 -2.58 -3.59
CA PRO A 22 -1.01 -2.99 -3.89
C PRO A 22 -1.08 -4.50 -4.13
N CYS A 23 -2.05 -5.16 -3.54
CA CYS A 23 -2.18 -6.61 -3.62
C CYS A 23 -3.65 -7.05 -3.67
N ASN A 24 -3.88 -8.36 -3.73
CA ASN A 24 -5.20 -8.96 -3.53
C ASN A 24 -5.29 -9.61 -2.14
N MET A 25 -6.46 -10.12 -1.80
CA MET A 25 -6.72 -10.78 -0.51
C MET A 25 -6.61 -12.29 -0.59
N LEU A 26 -6.19 -12.83 -1.76
CA LEU A 26 -6.13 -14.27 -2.00
C LEU A 26 -4.78 -14.90 -1.63
N GLY A 27 -3.75 -14.10 -1.48
CA GLY A 27 -2.42 -14.60 -1.11
C GLY A 27 -1.49 -14.85 -2.29
N LEU A 28 -1.76 -14.24 -3.44
CA LEU A 28 -0.97 -14.43 -4.66
C LEU A 28 -0.36 -13.11 -5.13
N MET A 29 0.92 -13.14 -5.47
CA MET A 29 1.65 -12.02 -6.06
C MET A 29 2.33 -12.49 -7.35
N GLU A 30 1.53 -12.69 -8.40
CA GLU A 30 1.98 -13.38 -9.62
C GLU A 30 2.23 -12.45 -10.80
N SER A 31 1.89 -11.17 -10.69
CA SER A 31 2.06 -10.21 -11.79
C SER A 31 2.29 -8.79 -11.30
N GLY A 32 2.82 -7.94 -12.20
CA GLY A 32 2.99 -6.51 -11.96
C GLY A 32 3.92 -6.19 -10.80
N ILE A 33 3.64 -5.08 -10.14
CA ILE A 33 4.43 -4.58 -9.00
C ILE A 33 4.49 -5.59 -7.86
N SER A 34 3.38 -6.27 -7.56
CA SER A 34 3.36 -7.22 -6.44
C SER A 34 4.29 -8.42 -6.68
N LYS A 35 4.43 -8.86 -7.93
CA LYS A 35 5.42 -9.90 -8.28
C LYS A 35 6.84 -9.42 -8.02
N GLU A 36 7.16 -8.18 -8.36
CA GLU A 36 8.48 -7.60 -8.10
C GLU A 36 8.76 -7.51 -6.59
N PHE A 37 7.75 -7.16 -5.78
CA PHE A 37 7.87 -7.20 -4.32
C PHE A 37 8.15 -8.62 -3.82
N LYS A 38 7.41 -9.60 -4.31
CA LYS A 38 7.62 -11.02 -3.95
C LYS A 38 9.03 -11.48 -4.28
N ASP A 39 9.52 -11.14 -5.47
CA ASP A 39 10.84 -11.56 -5.93
C ASP A 39 11.95 -10.92 -5.08
N LYS A 40 11.80 -9.67 -4.69
CA LYS A 40 12.79 -8.96 -3.87
C LYS A 40 12.69 -9.33 -2.39
N TYR A 41 11.49 -9.58 -1.89
CA TYR A 41 11.22 -9.84 -0.47
C TYR A 41 10.43 -11.15 -0.30
N PRO A 42 11.05 -12.31 -0.57
CA PRO A 42 10.35 -13.60 -0.50
C PRO A 42 9.80 -13.92 0.89
N ASP A 43 10.49 -13.51 1.95
CA ASP A 43 10.01 -13.74 3.33
C ASP A 43 8.75 -12.92 3.62
N MET A 44 8.68 -11.70 3.08
CA MET A 44 7.47 -10.87 3.17
C MET A 44 6.30 -11.57 2.47
N TYR A 45 6.54 -12.13 1.29
CA TYR A 45 5.51 -12.85 0.55
C TYR A 45 4.95 -14.02 1.35
N GLU A 46 5.81 -14.82 1.98
CA GLU A 46 5.39 -15.97 2.80
C GLU A 46 4.53 -15.52 3.99
N ASP A 47 4.91 -14.43 4.64
CA ASP A 47 4.13 -13.85 5.74
C ASP A 47 2.76 -13.35 5.26
N TYR A 48 2.74 -12.64 4.14
CA TYR A 48 1.51 -12.18 3.50
C TYR A 48 0.59 -13.36 3.11
N HIS A 49 1.16 -14.41 2.52
CA HIS A 49 0.41 -15.59 2.11
C HIS A 49 -0.29 -16.25 3.31
N THR A 50 0.43 -16.45 4.40
CA THR A 50 -0.11 -16.98 5.66
C THR A 50 -1.20 -16.07 6.24
N PHE A 51 -0.98 -14.76 6.19
CA PHE A 51 -1.95 -13.76 6.61
C PHE A 51 -3.28 -13.89 5.84
N CYS A 52 -3.20 -14.10 4.53
CA CYS A 52 -4.38 -14.32 3.69
C CYS A 52 -5.09 -15.63 4.02
N LEU A 53 -4.35 -16.70 4.25
CA LEU A 53 -4.92 -18.00 4.64
C LEU A 53 -5.73 -17.89 5.95
N ASN A 54 -5.34 -17.00 6.84
CA ASN A 54 -6.01 -16.74 8.10
C ASN A 54 -7.06 -15.61 8.02
N GLN A 55 -7.41 -15.19 6.80
CA GLN A 55 -8.40 -14.12 6.56
C GLN A 55 -8.02 -12.79 7.24
N GLY A 56 -6.72 -12.50 7.28
CA GLY A 56 -6.19 -11.34 8.01
C GLY A 56 -6.68 -10.01 7.48
N PHE A 57 -6.88 -9.88 6.16
CA PHE A 57 -7.37 -8.63 5.58
C PHE A 57 -8.81 -8.29 6.01
N ASP A 58 -9.65 -9.29 6.25
CA ASP A 58 -11.01 -9.06 6.75
C ASP A 58 -10.98 -8.51 8.19
N GLU A 59 -9.98 -8.89 8.98
CA GLU A 59 -9.82 -8.44 10.36
C GLU A 59 -9.07 -7.10 10.46
N PHE A 60 -7.93 -6.98 9.78
CA PHE A 60 -6.99 -5.87 9.99
C PHE A 60 -6.98 -4.83 8.86
N GLY A 61 -7.54 -5.14 7.70
CA GLY A 61 -7.64 -4.22 6.57
C GLY A 61 -6.37 -4.06 5.73
N ILE A 62 -5.19 -4.20 6.34
CA ILE A 62 -3.88 -4.17 5.67
C ILE A 62 -2.95 -5.20 6.29
N HIS A 63 -1.86 -5.50 5.58
CA HIS A 63 -0.78 -6.36 6.09
C HIS A 63 0.50 -5.53 6.16
N VAL A 64 1.17 -5.56 7.31
CA VAL A 64 2.43 -4.84 7.52
C VAL A 64 3.54 -5.84 7.80
N TYR A 65 4.63 -5.72 7.05
CA TYR A 65 5.80 -6.55 7.24
C TYR A 65 6.98 -5.67 7.67
N ASP A 66 7.57 -6.03 8.81
CA ASP A 66 8.75 -5.36 9.36
C ASP A 66 10.00 -5.99 8.76
N LEU A 67 10.77 -5.21 8.02
CA LEU A 67 12.01 -5.68 7.40
C LEU A 67 13.16 -5.84 8.40
N ASN A 68 12.99 -5.32 9.62
CA ASN A 68 14.05 -5.33 10.65
C ASN A 68 15.37 -4.74 10.15
N ASN A 69 15.27 -3.74 9.29
CA ASN A 69 16.44 -3.04 8.76
C ASN A 69 16.77 -1.81 9.60
N SER A 70 18.05 -1.48 9.73
CA SER A 70 18.48 -0.18 10.25
C SER A 70 18.35 0.91 9.19
N ASP A 71 18.33 0.54 7.91
CA ASP A 71 18.20 1.46 6.79
C ASP A 71 16.77 1.46 6.24
N ASN A 72 16.36 2.58 5.63
CA ASN A 72 15.07 2.71 4.97
C ASN A 72 15.04 1.94 3.63
N PRO A 73 13.89 1.35 3.27
CA PRO A 73 12.65 1.27 4.04
C PRO A 73 12.73 0.21 5.15
N ASN A 74 11.97 0.45 6.23
CA ASN A 74 11.87 -0.49 7.36
C ASN A 74 10.62 -1.37 7.27
N PHE A 75 9.59 -0.92 6.55
CA PHE A 75 8.30 -1.59 6.48
C PHE A 75 7.81 -1.73 5.05
N ILE A 76 7.12 -2.83 4.78
CA ILE A 76 6.30 -2.99 3.59
C ILE A 76 4.84 -3.03 4.06
N ILE A 77 4.01 -2.15 3.48
CA ILE A 77 2.58 -2.13 3.77
C ILE A 77 1.84 -2.68 2.55
N ASN A 78 1.27 -3.87 2.71
CA ASN A 78 0.45 -4.49 1.66
C ASN A 78 -0.97 -3.99 1.78
N ILE A 79 -1.42 -3.25 0.76
CA ILE A 79 -2.77 -2.69 0.67
C ILE A 79 -3.59 -3.52 -0.30
N PRO A 80 -4.70 -4.15 0.13
CA PRO A 80 -5.57 -4.85 -0.80
C PRO A 80 -6.35 -3.85 -1.65
N THR A 81 -6.40 -4.09 -2.95
CA THR A 81 -7.23 -3.32 -3.89
C THR A 81 -8.38 -4.15 -4.43
N LYS A 82 -8.34 -5.47 -4.23
CA LYS A 82 -9.35 -6.42 -4.69
C LYS A 82 -9.28 -7.70 -3.86
N ARG A 83 -10.37 -8.47 -3.82
CA ARG A 83 -10.38 -9.76 -3.13
C ARG A 83 -9.62 -10.83 -3.88
N HIS A 84 -9.87 -10.93 -5.19
CA HIS A 84 -9.33 -11.98 -6.05
C HIS A 84 -8.51 -11.33 -7.16
N TRP A 85 -7.41 -11.98 -7.58
CA TRP A 85 -6.54 -11.45 -8.63
C TRP A 85 -7.27 -11.20 -9.96
N ALA A 86 -8.33 -11.95 -10.25
CA ALA A 86 -9.12 -11.81 -11.47
C ALA A 86 -10.30 -10.83 -11.32
N SER A 87 -10.57 -10.30 -10.13
CA SER A 87 -11.64 -9.32 -9.94
C SER A 87 -11.18 -7.91 -10.27
N ASP A 88 -12.14 -7.01 -10.48
CA ASP A 88 -11.88 -5.58 -10.61
C ASP A 88 -11.44 -5.02 -9.26
N ASP A 89 -10.71 -3.90 -9.28
CA ASP A 89 -10.38 -3.15 -8.08
C ASP A 89 -11.66 -2.66 -7.39
N SER A 90 -11.66 -2.71 -6.06
CA SER A 90 -12.77 -2.25 -5.23
C SER A 90 -12.37 -1.02 -4.43
N LEU A 91 -13.04 0.10 -4.68
CA LEU A 91 -12.77 1.34 -3.94
C LEU A 91 -13.19 1.24 -2.48
N ASP A 92 -14.16 0.40 -2.14
CA ASP A 92 -14.55 0.16 -0.74
C ASP A 92 -13.42 -0.55 0.02
N ILE A 93 -12.78 -1.54 -0.61
CA ILE A 93 -11.62 -2.24 -0.03
C ILE A 93 -10.46 -1.24 0.16
N VAL A 94 -10.19 -0.42 -0.85
CA VAL A 94 -9.12 0.58 -0.80
C VAL A 94 -9.39 1.63 0.29
N LYS A 95 -10.63 2.10 0.41
CA LYS A 95 -11.01 3.05 1.45
C LYS A 95 -10.70 2.50 2.85
N HIS A 96 -11.14 1.28 3.12
CA HIS A 96 -10.90 0.63 4.41
C HIS A 96 -9.39 0.45 4.66
N ALA A 97 -8.65 0.05 3.62
CA ALA A 97 -7.21 -0.12 3.72
C ALA A 97 -6.48 1.19 4.01
N LEU A 98 -6.88 2.29 3.37
CA LEU A 98 -6.27 3.60 3.62
C LEU A 98 -6.54 4.07 5.06
N GLU A 99 -7.76 3.86 5.57
CA GLU A 99 -8.09 4.15 6.96
C GLU A 99 -7.22 3.34 7.93
N SER A 100 -7.05 2.06 7.65
CA SER A 100 -6.19 1.18 8.46
C SER A 100 -4.73 1.60 8.39
N MET A 101 -4.28 2.11 7.25
CA MET A 101 -2.90 2.58 7.07
C MET A 101 -2.61 3.82 7.93
N VAL A 102 -3.58 4.72 8.06
CA VAL A 102 -3.45 5.88 8.97
C VAL A 102 -3.22 5.39 10.40
N ASP A 103 -4.02 4.43 10.86
CA ASP A 103 -3.90 3.87 12.21
C ASP A 103 -2.54 3.19 12.43
N VAL A 104 -2.05 2.46 11.44
CA VAL A 104 -0.74 1.78 11.53
C VAL A 104 0.40 2.79 11.56
N CYS A 105 0.34 3.83 10.74
CA CYS A 105 1.37 4.89 10.75
C CYS A 105 1.44 5.56 12.11
N TYR A 106 0.30 5.80 12.74
CA TYR A 106 0.25 6.34 14.09
C TYR A 106 0.87 5.37 15.11
N SER A 107 0.41 4.11 15.12
CA SER A 107 0.82 3.14 16.15
C SER A 107 2.28 2.72 16.03
N LYS A 108 2.83 2.66 14.83
CA LYS A 108 4.23 2.29 14.57
C LYS A 108 5.16 3.49 14.43
N ASN A 109 4.63 4.69 14.58
CA ASN A 109 5.39 5.93 14.42
C ASN A 109 6.09 6.01 13.05
N ILE A 110 5.38 5.61 12.00
CA ILE A 110 5.85 5.76 10.63
C ILE A 110 5.56 7.19 10.18
N ARG A 111 6.60 7.92 9.75
CA ARG A 111 6.51 9.34 9.43
C ARG A 111 6.68 9.63 7.94
N SER A 112 7.11 8.64 7.16
CA SER A 112 7.31 8.80 5.72
C SER A 112 6.93 7.53 4.96
N ILE A 113 6.20 7.70 3.86
CA ILE A 113 5.73 6.58 3.05
C ILE A 113 5.89 6.89 1.56
N ALA A 114 6.03 5.83 0.76
CA ALA A 114 5.91 5.93 -0.69
C ALA A 114 4.74 5.05 -1.15
N ILE A 115 3.90 5.60 -2.01
CA ILE A 115 2.68 4.96 -2.50
C ILE A 115 2.72 4.92 -4.03
N PRO A 116 2.54 3.74 -4.66
CA PRO A 116 2.38 3.67 -6.11
C PRO A 116 0.98 4.11 -6.53
N ASP A 117 0.74 4.24 -7.81
CA ASP A 117 -0.59 4.52 -8.34
C ASP A 117 -1.52 3.34 -8.03
N LEU A 118 -2.48 3.57 -7.14
CA LEU A 118 -3.45 2.56 -6.72
C LEU A 118 -4.60 2.48 -7.71
N CYS A 119 -5.12 1.27 -7.94
CA CYS A 119 -6.29 1.06 -8.78
C CYS A 119 -6.10 1.61 -10.20
N ARG A 120 -4.95 1.33 -10.81
CA ARG A 120 -4.62 1.83 -12.16
C ARG A 120 -5.64 1.42 -13.22
N ASP A 121 -6.28 0.27 -13.04
CA ASP A 121 -7.26 -0.27 -13.99
C ASP A 121 -8.68 0.23 -13.73
N THR A 122 -8.83 1.21 -12.84
CA THR A 122 -10.12 1.84 -12.57
C THR A 122 -10.62 2.58 -13.81
N ILE A 123 -11.78 2.15 -14.33
CA ILE A 123 -12.37 2.67 -15.55
C ILE A 123 -13.58 3.56 -15.22
N GLY A 124 -13.71 4.67 -15.95
CA GLY A 124 -14.84 5.59 -15.85
C GLY A 124 -14.57 6.80 -14.96
N ILE A 125 -15.12 7.93 -15.38
CA ILE A 125 -14.91 9.23 -14.72
C ILE A 125 -15.39 9.20 -13.27
N TYR A 126 -16.52 8.56 -13.01
CA TYR A 126 -17.08 8.48 -11.66
C TYR A 126 -16.13 7.78 -10.68
N LYS A 127 -15.64 6.60 -11.06
CA LYS A 127 -14.72 5.83 -10.22
C LYS A 127 -13.38 6.56 -10.07
N HIS A 128 -12.93 7.21 -11.12
CA HIS A 128 -11.69 7.99 -11.08
C HIS A 128 -11.80 9.15 -10.10
N ASN A 129 -12.93 9.84 -10.07
CA ASN A 129 -13.19 10.94 -9.13
C ASN A 129 -13.30 10.43 -7.69
N LEU A 130 -13.92 9.26 -7.46
CA LEU A 130 -13.96 8.64 -6.13
C LEU A 130 -12.57 8.28 -5.63
N LYS A 131 -11.73 7.72 -6.50
CA LYS A 131 -10.34 7.42 -6.17
C LYS A 131 -9.59 8.69 -5.74
N ALA A 132 -9.74 9.77 -6.50
CA ALA A 132 -9.10 11.05 -6.17
C ALA A 132 -9.56 11.57 -4.80
N LEU A 133 -10.85 11.44 -4.48
CA LEU A 133 -11.40 11.81 -3.18
C LEU A 133 -10.82 10.97 -2.04
N LEU A 134 -10.71 9.65 -2.24
CA LEU A 134 -10.12 8.76 -1.24
C LEU A 134 -8.68 9.12 -0.93
N ILE A 135 -7.89 9.42 -1.95
CA ILE A 135 -6.49 9.85 -1.78
C ILE A 135 -6.44 11.22 -1.08
N SER A 136 -7.30 12.16 -1.47
CA SER A 136 -7.38 13.49 -0.84
C SER A 136 -7.74 13.38 0.65
N ASP A 137 -8.73 12.57 0.99
CA ASP A 137 -9.12 12.34 2.38
C ASP A 137 -7.98 11.69 3.18
N PHE A 138 -7.29 10.73 2.58
CA PHE A 138 -6.13 10.09 3.20
C PHE A 138 -5.03 11.11 3.51
N ILE A 139 -4.70 11.98 2.55
CA ILE A 139 -3.70 13.03 2.73
C ILE A 139 -4.11 13.99 3.87
N GLU A 140 -5.37 14.38 3.90
CA GLU A 140 -5.89 15.26 4.95
C GLU A 140 -5.78 14.62 6.34
N GLU A 141 -6.11 13.34 6.47
CA GLU A 141 -5.97 12.61 7.73
C GLU A 141 -4.51 12.43 8.16
N CYS A 142 -3.58 12.43 7.22
CA CYS A 142 -2.15 12.29 7.51
C CYS A 142 -1.47 13.59 7.95
N GLU A 143 -2.13 14.74 7.84
CA GLU A 143 -1.58 16.01 8.33
C GLU A 143 -1.30 15.93 9.83
N GLY A 144 -0.09 16.31 10.23
CA GLY A 144 0.36 16.20 11.61
C GLY A 144 0.82 14.80 12.01
N LEU A 145 0.61 13.79 11.18
CA LEU A 145 1.02 12.40 11.40
C LEU A 145 2.25 12.03 10.57
N LEU A 146 2.19 12.29 9.27
CA LEU A 146 3.31 12.03 8.36
C LEU A 146 4.07 13.31 8.05
N ASP A 147 5.39 13.18 7.88
CA ASP A 147 6.26 14.27 7.44
C ASP A 147 6.40 14.30 5.92
N LYS A 148 6.29 13.13 5.27
CA LYS A 148 6.50 13.01 3.83
C LYS A 148 5.68 11.88 3.23
N VAL A 149 5.05 12.17 2.07
CA VAL A 149 4.40 11.17 1.21
C VAL A 149 4.97 11.30 -0.19
N VAL A 150 5.46 10.20 -0.73
CA VAL A 150 6.00 10.14 -2.09
C VAL A 150 5.05 9.32 -2.95
N PHE A 151 4.46 9.94 -3.96
CA PHE A 151 3.65 9.25 -4.97
C PHE A 151 4.56 8.83 -6.11
N VAL A 152 4.55 7.55 -6.45
CA VAL A 152 5.44 6.96 -7.45
C VAL A 152 4.62 6.51 -8.65
N GLY A 153 4.79 7.18 -9.79
CA GLY A 153 4.22 6.79 -11.07
C GLY A 153 5.20 5.96 -11.90
N LEU A 154 4.66 5.26 -12.87
CA LEU A 154 5.47 4.48 -13.81
C LEU A 154 5.95 5.32 -14.99
#